data_90c211d924afb18d30911d88340dafc8
#
_entry.id   90c211d924afb18d30911d88340dafc8
#
_cell.length_a   1.000
_cell.length_b   1.000
_cell.length_c   1.000
_cell.angle_alpha   90.00
_cell.angle_beta   90.00
_cell.angle_gamma   90.00
#
_symmetry.space_group_name_H-M   'P 1'
#
loop_
_entity.id
_entity.type
_entity.pdbx_description
1 polymer ?
#
loop_
_entity_poly.entity_id
_entity_poly.type
_entity_poly.pdbx_seq_one_letter_code
_entity_poly.pdbx_strand_id
1 'polypeptide(L)'
;MNALELLNDLAAKIGIGRLVPEADGGVTLLFDDAHEVSFTPAEEDNAVIFQCELADASRLRPEDFRTLLEASLAETGGAGFAIHRQLDKLLLWKHFSEFNSAAELEKAINDFLAQVILWKERLASGSFSDTASAPGGDFEHPFNLATNFIQA
;
A
#
# COMPACT_ATOMS: atom_id res chain seq x y z
N MET A 1 19.72 4.37 10.02
CA MET A 1 18.92 3.13 10.02
C MET A 1 18.30 2.99 8.65
N ASN A 2 18.50 1.88 8.00
CA ASN A 2 17.94 1.71 6.65
C ASN A 2 16.50 1.12 6.70
N ALA A 3 15.79 1.18 5.58
CA ALA A 3 14.40 0.75 5.47
C ALA A 3 14.20 -0.71 5.90
N LEU A 4 15.11 -1.60 5.51
CA LEU A 4 15.03 -3.02 5.85
C LEU A 4 15.23 -3.28 7.35
N GLU A 5 16.11 -2.52 7.99
CA GLU A 5 16.30 -2.60 9.45
C GLU A 5 15.02 -2.18 10.18
N LEU A 6 14.37 -1.09 9.75
CA LEU A 6 13.10 -0.65 10.33
C LEU A 6 11.95 -1.62 10.09
N LEU A 7 11.88 -2.23 8.90
CA LEU A 7 10.91 -3.28 8.62
C LEU A 7 11.14 -4.51 9.52
N ASN A 8 12.40 -4.91 9.74
CA ASN A 8 12.71 -6.00 10.66
C ASN A 8 12.38 -5.66 12.11
N ASP A 9 12.65 -4.41 12.55
CA ASP A 9 12.29 -3.96 13.89
C ASP A 9 10.77 -3.97 14.09
N LEU A 10 10.02 -3.54 13.08
CA LEU A 10 8.57 -3.60 13.09
C LEU A 10 8.08 -5.06 13.13
N ALA A 11 8.64 -5.93 12.30
CA ALA A 11 8.29 -7.35 12.27
C ALA A 11 8.55 -8.04 13.62
N ALA A 12 9.68 -7.74 14.25
CA ALA A 12 9.99 -8.24 15.58
C ALA A 12 8.99 -7.76 16.64
N LYS A 13 8.61 -6.46 16.57
CA LYS A 13 7.62 -5.85 17.49
C LYS A 13 6.25 -6.52 17.39
N ILE A 14 5.83 -6.92 16.20
CA ILE A 14 4.54 -7.56 15.94
C ILE A 14 4.60 -9.09 15.96
N GLY A 15 5.73 -9.69 16.29
CA GLY A 15 5.88 -11.12 16.53
C GLY A 15 6.07 -11.99 15.28
N ILE A 16 6.37 -11.39 14.13
CA ILE A 16 6.61 -12.15 12.87
C ILE A 16 8.03 -12.74 12.82
N GLY A 17 8.94 -12.20 13.61
CA GLY A 17 10.34 -12.59 13.55
C GLY A 17 11.11 -11.81 12.46
N ARG A 18 12.18 -12.40 11.96
CA ARG A 18 13.02 -11.76 10.95
C ARG A 18 12.43 -11.95 9.55
N LEU A 19 12.27 -10.84 8.84
CA LEU A 19 11.83 -10.88 7.44
C LEU A 19 12.94 -11.40 6.53
N VAL A 20 12.56 -12.21 5.56
CA VAL A 20 13.47 -12.74 4.53
C VAL A 20 13.20 -11.97 3.25
N PRO A 21 14.14 -11.13 2.80
CA PRO A 21 13.98 -10.40 1.55
C PRO A 21 13.93 -11.34 0.34
N GLU A 22 13.17 -10.95 -0.66
CA GLU A 22 13.17 -11.57 -1.99
C GLU A 22 14.46 -11.20 -2.76
N ALA A 23 14.62 -11.74 -3.97
CA ALA A 23 15.82 -11.54 -4.77
C ALA A 23 16.09 -10.07 -5.14
N ASP A 24 15.04 -9.24 -5.20
CA ASP A 24 15.12 -7.79 -5.43
C ASP A 24 15.32 -6.97 -4.15
N GLY A 25 15.47 -7.63 -3.00
CA GLY A 25 15.57 -6.98 -1.70
C GLY A 25 14.23 -6.58 -1.09
N GLY A 26 13.12 -6.81 -1.79
CA GLY A 26 11.78 -6.52 -1.31
C GLY A 26 11.27 -7.55 -0.32
N VAL A 27 10.21 -7.20 0.38
CA VAL A 27 9.48 -8.06 1.31
C VAL A 27 7.99 -7.92 1.00
N THR A 28 7.30 -9.03 0.88
CA THR A 28 5.85 -9.05 0.69
C THR A 28 5.16 -9.58 1.94
N LEU A 29 4.15 -8.86 2.39
CA LEU A 29 3.38 -9.17 3.59
C LEU A 29 1.89 -9.23 3.26
N LEU A 30 1.21 -10.20 3.86
CA LEU A 30 -0.24 -10.38 3.71
C LEU A 30 -0.95 -9.79 4.94
N PHE A 31 -1.86 -8.86 4.70
CA PHE A 31 -2.69 -8.22 5.73
C PHE A 31 -4.13 -8.72 5.65
N ASP A 32 -4.71 -9.11 6.78
CA ASP A 32 -6.09 -9.62 6.90
C ASP A 32 -6.43 -10.77 5.92
N ASP A 33 -5.47 -11.59 5.59
CA ASP A 33 -5.61 -12.68 4.61
C ASP A 33 -6.13 -12.23 3.22
N ALA A 34 -6.07 -10.94 2.93
CA ALA A 34 -6.70 -10.35 1.74
C ALA A 34 -5.83 -9.32 0.98
N HIS A 35 -4.90 -8.66 1.66
CA HIS A 35 -4.14 -7.56 1.08
C HIS A 35 -2.65 -7.86 1.09
N GLU A 36 -2.15 -8.25 -0.06
CA GLU A 36 -0.73 -8.52 -0.27
C GLU A 36 -0.01 -7.22 -0.63
N VAL A 37 0.86 -6.75 0.25
CA VAL A 37 1.62 -5.51 0.09
C VAL A 37 3.10 -5.80 0.01
N SER A 38 3.72 -5.34 -1.06
CA SER A 38 5.17 -5.42 -1.25
C SER A 38 5.86 -4.14 -0.77
N PHE A 39 6.95 -4.33 -0.07
CA PHE A 39 7.82 -3.26 0.45
C PHE A 39 9.18 -3.42 -0.16
N THR A 40 9.56 -2.53 -1.06
CA THR A 40 10.85 -2.58 -1.75
C THR A 40 11.72 -1.41 -1.28
N PRO A 41 12.88 -1.68 -0.68
CA PRO A 41 13.83 -0.60 -0.35
C PRO A 41 14.26 0.13 -1.61
N ALA A 42 14.22 1.44 -1.60
CA ALA A 42 14.79 2.25 -2.67
C ALA A 42 16.30 2.37 -2.46
N GLU A 43 17.09 2.28 -3.55
CA GLU A 43 18.55 2.30 -3.50
C GLU A 43 19.10 3.63 -3.02
N GLU A 44 18.41 4.72 -3.29
CA GLU A 44 18.81 6.06 -2.89
C GLU A 44 17.97 6.47 -1.68
N ASP A 45 18.65 6.85 -0.63
CA ASP A 45 18.04 7.42 0.58
C ASP A 45 17.10 6.49 1.34
N ASN A 46 17.22 6.36 2.53
CA ASN A 46 16.37 5.79 3.55
C ASN A 46 14.85 5.79 3.19
N ALA A 47 14.51 5.13 2.08
CA ALA A 47 13.19 5.14 1.49
C ALA A 47 12.70 3.71 1.20
N VAL A 48 11.39 3.55 1.20
CA VAL A 48 10.71 2.29 0.86
C VAL A 48 9.53 2.56 -0.06
N ILE A 49 9.37 1.72 -1.06
CA ILE A 49 8.23 1.77 -1.97
C ILE A 49 7.21 0.73 -1.49
N PHE A 50 5.99 1.17 -1.22
CA PHE A 50 4.84 0.32 -0.94
C PHE A 50 4.09 0.06 -2.25
N GLN A 51 3.71 -1.18 -2.50
CA GLN A 51 2.91 -1.55 -3.67
C GLN A 51 1.84 -2.56 -3.26
N CYS A 52 0.62 -2.37 -3.79
CA CYS A 52 -0.47 -3.33 -3.64
C CYS A 52 -1.28 -3.41 -4.92
N GLU A 53 -1.59 -4.63 -5.33
CA GLU A 53 -2.50 -4.88 -6.45
C GLU A 53 -3.94 -4.55 -6.03
N LEU A 54 -4.63 -3.78 -6.87
CA LEU A 54 -6.02 -3.38 -6.63
C LEU A 54 -7.02 -4.15 -7.47
N ALA A 55 -6.74 -4.35 -8.75
CA ALA A 55 -7.65 -4.98 -9.73
C ALA A 55 -6.94 -5.37 -11.02
N ASP A 56 -7.63 -6.15 -11.87
CA ASP A 56 -7.21 -6.37 -13.24
C ASP A 56 -7.40 -5.09 -14.06
N ALA A 57 -6.34 -4.59 -14.67
CA ALA A 57 -6.39 -3.40 -15.50
C ALA A 57 -7.22 -3.62 -16.78
N SER A 58 -7.29 -4.87 -17.27
CA SER A 58 -8.09 -5.24 -18.45
C SER A 58 -9.60 -5.02 -18.28
N ARG A 59 -10.08 -4.92 -17.06
CA ARG A 59 -11.50 -4.66 -16.74
C ARG A 59 -11.86 -3.18 -16.72
N LEU A 60 -10.86 -2.31 -16.82
CA LEU A 60 -11.04 -0.87 -16.75
C LEU A 60 -11.18 -0.26 -18.15
N ARG A 61 -12.02 0.75 -18.25
CA ARG A 61 -12.24 1.55 -19.46
C ARG A 61 -11.28 2.74 -19.50
N PRO A 62 -11.06 3.37 -20.65
CA PRO A 62 -10.22 4.57 -20.73
C PRO A 62 -10.66 5.69 -19.77
N GLU A 63 -11.97 5.88 -19.59
CA GLU A 63 -12.53 6.88 -18.67
C GLU A 63 -12.16 6.58 -17.21
N ASP A 64 -12.10 5.32 -16.87
CA ASP A 64 -11.74 4.87 -15.52
C ASP A 64 -10.29 5.23 -15.20
N PHE A 65 -9.37 5.01 -16.14
CA PHE A 65 -7.97 5.39 -15.99
C PHE A 65 -7.81 6.90 -15.83
N ARG A 66 -8.58 7.69 -16.57
CA ARG A 66 -8.56 9.15 -16.43
C ARG A 66 -8.97 9.55 -15.02
N THR A 67 -10.07 9.02 -14.51
CA THR A 67 -10.57 9.28 -13.16
C THR A 67 -9.53 8.90 -12.10
N LEU A 68 -8.89 7.74 -12.25
CA LEU A 68 -7.83 7.28 -11.35
C LEU A 68 -6.63 8.22 -11.37
N LEU A 69 -6.19 8.66 -12.53
CA LEU A 69 -5.08 9.60 -12.66
C LEU A 69 -5.40 10.97 -12.05
N GLU A 70 -6.63 11.45 -12.21
CA GLU A 70 -7.09 12.70 -11.60
C GLU A 70 -7.13 12.60 -10.07
N ALA A 71 -7.45 11.43 -9.53
CA ALA A 71 -7.48 11.17 -8.08
C ALA A 71 -6.09 10.93 -7.46
N SER A 72 -5.10 10.57 -8.28
CA SER A 72 -3.74 10.27 -7.80
C SER A 72 -3.15 11.43 -7.00
N LEU A 73 -2.43 11.11 -5.94
CA LEU A 73 -1.79 12.02 -5.02
C LEU A 73 -2.75 12.78 -4.10
N ALA A 74 -3.76 13.45 -4.66
CA ALA A 74 -4.66 14.31 -3.90
C ALA A 74 -5.67 13.51 -3.06
N GLU A 75 -6.23 12.44 -3.61
CA GLU A 75 -7.29 11.65 -2.98
C GLU A 75 -6.80 10.29 -2.45
N THR A 76 -5.53 10.02 -2.55
CA THR A 76 -4.90 8.73 -2.21
C THR A 76 -3.91 8.83 -1.05
N GLY A 77 -3.90 9.95 -0.33
CA GLY A 77 -2.93 10.17 0.74
C GLY A 77 -1.48 10.25 0.23
N GLY A 78 -1.28 10.76 -0.99
CA GLY A 78 0.02 10.87 -1.61
C GLY A 78 0.50 9.62 -2.37
N ALA A 79 -0.35 8.60 -2.49
CA ALA A 79 -0.07 7.45 -3.33
C ALA A 79 -0.39 7.73 -4.81
N GLY A 80 0.15 6.92 -5.70
CA GLY A 80 -0.13 6.96 -7.13
C GLY A 80 -0.73 5.65 -7.63
N PHE A 81 -1.41 5.71 -8.77
CA PHE A 81 -1.82 4.52 -9.50
C PHE A 81 -0.79 4.17 -10.57
N ALA A 82 -0.57 2.88 -10.78
CA ALA A 82 0.30 2.38 -11.82
C ALA A 82 -0.28 1.10 -12.42
N ILE A 83 0.19 0.72 -13.61
CA ILE A 83 -0.17 -0.55 -14.23
C ILE A 83 1.08 -1.42 -14.30
N HIS A 84 0.99 -2.62 -13.75
CA HIS A 84 2.03 -3.62 -13.92
C HIS A 84 1.98 -4.17 -15.34
N ARG A 85 2.96 -3.83 -16.14
CA ARG A 85 2.95 -4.06 -17.59
C ARG A 85 2.80 -5.53 -17.99
N GLN A 86 3.47 -6.43 -17.27
CA GLN A 86 3.47 -7.85 -17.61
C GLN A 86 2.22 -8.58 -17.09
N LEU A 87 1.72 -8.20 -15.92
CA LEU A 87 0.58 -8.83 -15.27
C LEU A 87 -0.75 -8.17 -15.61
N ASP A 88 -0.72 -7.01 -16.26
CA ASP A 88 -1.90 -6.18 -16.56
C ASP A 88 -2.76 -5.90 -15.33
N LYS A 89 -2.09 -5.54 -14.22
CA LYS A 89 -2.70 -5.25 -12.93
C LYS A 89 -2.62 -3.77 -12.60
N LEU A 90 -3.71 -3.24 -12.08
CA LEU A 90 -3.72 -1.90 -11.48
C LEU A 90 -3.13 -1.98 -10.08
N LEU A 91 -2.14 -1.14 -9.82
CA LEU A 91 -1.44 -1.04 -8.56
C LEU A 91 -1.71 0.30 -7.89
N LEU A 92 -1.78 0.30 -6.58
CA LEU A 92 -1.52 1.48 -5.77
C LEU A 92 -0.07 1.41 -5.28
N TRP A 93 0.65 2.51 -5.40
CA TRP A 93 2.04 2.58 -4.94
C TRP A 93 2.32 3.90 -4.24
N LYS A 94 3.23 3.88 -3.30
CA LYS A 94 3.67 5.06 -2.58
C LYS A 94 5.16 4.97 -2.26
N HIS A 95 5.87 6.03 -2.56
CA HIS A 95 7.24 6.23 -2.11
C HIS A 95 7.19 6.88 -0.72
N PHE A 96 7.80 6.24 0.26
CA PHE A 96 7.89 6.74 1.62
C PHE A 96 9.36 6.91 2.01
N SER A 97 9.73 8.10 2.38
CA SER A 97 11.09 8.50 2.76
C SER A 97 11.06 9.31 4.06
N GLU A 98 12.23 9.59 4.59
CA GLU A 98 12.41 10.43 5.78
C GLU A 98 11.77 9.86 7.05
N PHE A 99 11.70 8.54 7.17
CA PHE A 99 11.24 7.92 8.41
C PHE A 99 12.40 7.79 9.41
N ASN A 100 12.13 8.14 10.65
CA ASN A 100 13.11 8.12 11.73
C ASN A 100 12.83 7.05 12.78
N SER A 101 11.71 6.36 12.67
CA SER A 101 11.31 5.36 13.65
C SER A 101 10.39 4.28 13.06
N ALA A 102 10.37 3.11 13.69
CA ALA A 102 9.43 2.05 13.37
C ALA A 102 7.96 2.49 13.54
N ALA A 103 7.69 3.41 14.45
CA ALA A 103 6.33 3.94 14.67
C ALA A 103 5.84 4.79 13.49
N GLU A 104 6.73 5.58 12.87
CA GLU A 104 6.39 6.33 11.65
C GLU A 104 6.16 5.41 10.47
N LEU A 105 6.95 4.37 10.33
CA LEU A 105 6.76 3.35 9.30
C LEU A 105 5.44 2.59 9.51
N GLU A 106 5.12 2.20 10.76
CA GLU A 106 3.85 1.55 11.12
C GLU A 106 2.66 2.43 10.75
N LYS A 107 2.72 3.72 11.07
CA LYS A 107 1.69 4.68 10.68
C LYS A 107 1.54 4.78 9.17
N ALA A 108 2.64 4.88 8.45
CA ALA A 108 2.62 4.97 6.98
C ALA A 108 2.01 3.71 6.33
N ILE A 109 2.29 2.54 6.87
CA ILE A 109 1.70 1.27 6.42
C ILE A 109 0.19 1.27 6.68
N ASN A 110 -0.25 1.68 7.86
CA ASN A 110 -1.68 1.78 8.19
C ASN A 110 -2.41 2.76 7.25
N ASP A 111 -1.84 3.93 7.03
CA ASP A 111 -2.41 4.94 6.12
C ASP A 111 -2.49 4.40 4.67
N PHE A 112 -1.47 3.67 4.22
CA PHE A 112 -1.46 3.04 2.90
C PHE A 112 -2.51 1.93 2.77
N LEU A 113 -2.63 1.06 3.76
CA LEU A 113 -3.63 -0.01 3.79
C LEU A 113 -5.06 0.55 3.77
N ALA A 114 -5.32 1.64 4.49
CA ALA A 114 -6.62 2.31 4.45
C ALA A 114 -6.98 2.75 3.02
N GLN A 115 -6.02 3.27 2.27
CA GLN A 115 -6.21 3.63 0.86
C GLN A 115 -6.41 2.39 -0.03
N VAL A 116 -5.66 1.32 0.18
CA VAL A 116 -5.83 0.05 -0.54
C VAL A 116 -7.26 -0.46 -0.40
N ILE A 117 -7.77 -0.52 0.81
CA ILE A 117 -9.14 -1.01 1.09
C ILE A 117 -10.17 -0.12 0.43
N LEU A 118 -10.06 1.19 0.61
CA LEU A 118 -10.97 2.16 0.03
C LEU A 118 -11.05 2.03 -1.49
N TRP A 119 -9.92 1.96 -2.17
CA TRP A 119 -9.88 1.89 -3.62
C TRP A 119 -10.28 0.52 -4.16
N LYS A 120 -9.99 -0.58 -3.48
CA LYS A 120 -10.52 -1.89 -3.83
C LYS A 120 -12.05 -1.91 -3.76
N GLU A 121 -12.64 -1.32 -2.74
CA GLU A 121 -14.10 -1.21 -2.60
C GLU A 121 -14.71 -0.34 -3.71
N ARG A 122 -14.12 0.80 -4.00
CA ARG A 122 -14.58 1.69 -5.09
C ARG A 122 -14.51 1.00 -6.46
N LEU A 123 -13.43 0.31 -6.75
CA LEU A 123 -13.26 -0.44 -8.00
C LEU A 123 -14.26 -1.60 -8.10
N ALA A 124 -14.50 -2.33 -7.03
CA ALA A 124 -15.47 -3.42 -7.00
C ALA A 124 -16.91 -2.94 -7.18
N SER A 125 -17.26 -1.78 -6.63
CA SER A 125 -18.60 -1.18 -6.75
C SER A 125 -18.82 -0.41 -8.04
N GLY A 126 -17.76 -0.10 -8.81
CA GLY A 126 -17.82 0.77 -9.99
C GLY A 126 -18.07 2.25 -9.67
N SER A 127 -17.98 2.66 -8.40
CA SER A 127 -18.32 4.02 -7.93
C SER A 127 -17.10 4.92 -7.76
N PHE A 128 -15.94 4.55 -8.28
CA PHE A 128 -14.72 5.36 -8.15
C PHE A 128 -14.72 6.66 -8.96
N SER A 129 -15.70 6.85 -9.84
CA SER A 129 -15.96 8.12 -10.54
C SER A 129 -16.69 9.15 -9.68
N ASP A 130 -17.27 8.76 -8.55
CA ASP A 130 -18.00 9.62 -7.63
C ASP A 130 -17.08 10.15 -6.52
N THR A 131 -16.07 10.93 -6.92
CA THR A 131 -15.09 11.49 -5.98
C THR A 131 -15.64 12.59 -5.08
N ALA A 132 -16.79 13.17 -5.43
CA ALA A 132 -17.41 14.29 -4.70
C ALA A 132 -18.01 13.91 -3.34
N SER A 133 -18.13 12.63 -3.02
CA SER A 133 -18.69 12.14 -1.78
C SER A 133 -17.78 11.18 -1.03
N ALA A 134 -16.46 11.45 -1.03
CA ALA A 134 -15.60 10.76 -0.10
C ALA A 134 -16.13 11.02 1.30
N PRO A 135 -16.72 10.05 2.01
CA PRO A 135 -17.06 10.23 3.39
C PRO A 135 -15.76 10.59 4.09
N GLY A 136 -15.74 11.68 4.82
CA GLY A 136 -14.66 11.96 5.73
C GLY A 136 -14.49 10.69 6.54
N GLY A 137 -13.48 9.91 6.21
CA GLY A 137 -13.39 8.55 6.70
C GLY A 137 -13.13 8.57 8.18
N ASP A 138 -14.17 8.36 8.93
CA ASP A 138 -14.05 7.84 10.27
C ASP A 138 -13.53 6.41 10.17
N PHE A 139 -12.27 6.27 9.82
CA PHE A 139 -11.53 5.06 10.11
C PHE A 139 -11.28 5.05 11.62
N GLU A 140 -12.34 4.76 12.38
CA GLU A 140 -12.30 4.72 13.85
C GLU A 140 -11.38 3.62 14.37
N HIS A 141 -10.94 2.73 13.51
CA HIS A 141 -10.09 1.61 13.88
C HIS A 141 -8.85 1.56 12.98
N PRO A 142 -7.71 2.12 13.44
CA PRO A 142 -6.46 1.87 12.76
C PRO A 142 -6.21 0.36 12.70
N PHE A 143 -5.69 -0.12 11.56
CA PHE A 143 -5.28 -1.51 11.42
C PHE A 143 -4.40 -1.91 12.60
N ASN A 144 -4.77 -2.98 13.28
CA ASN A 144 -3.92 -3.55 14.29
C ASN A 144 -2.92 -4.50 13.62
N LEU A 145 -1.76 -3.97 13.26
CA LEU A 145 -0.71 -4.75 12.62
C LEU A 145 -0.29 -5.97 13.45
N ALA A 146 -0.37 -5.89 14.78
CA ALA A 146 0.04 -6.98 15.67
C ALA A 146 -0.83 -8.24 15.55
N THR A 147 -2.08 -8.12 15.09
CA THR A 147 -3.02 -9.25 15.01
C THR A 147 -3.25 -9.76 13.60
N ASN A 148 -2.94 -8.98 12.58
CA ASN A 148 -3.37 -9.25 11.20
C ASN A 148 -2.22 -9.42 10.21
N PHE A 149 -1.03 -9.68 10.72
CA PHE A 149 0.20 -9.69 9.92
C PHE A 149 0.68 -11.10 9.64
N ILE A 150 0.71 -11.50 8.38
CA ILE A 150 1.23 -12.79 7.93
C ILE A 150 2.22 -12.54 6.80
N GLN A 151 3.40 -13.10 6.89
CA GLN A 151 4.38 -13.06 5.80
C GLN A 151 3.91 -13.98 4.66
N ALA A 152 3.76 -13.39 3.51
CA ALA A 152 3.37 -14.11 2.29
C ALA A 152 4.51 -14.93 1.68
#